data_8cbb7bbef857a288805a7142665ddadf
#
_entry.id   8cbb7bbef857a288805a7142665ddadf
#
_cell.length_a   1.000
_cell.length_b   1.000
_cell.length_c   1.000
_cell.angle_alpha   90.00
_cell.angle_beta   90.00
_cell.angle_gamma   90.00
#
_symmetry.space_group_name_H-M   'P 1'
#
loop_
_entity.id
_entity.type
_entity.pdbx_description
1 polymer ?
#
loop_
_entity_poly.entity_id
_entity_poly.type
_entity_poly.pdbx_seq_one_letter_code
_entity_poly.pdbx_strand_id
1 'polypeptide(L)'
;WPASPSSGGCLDEPNDPNRGDVHYWKVWHGNRPFTEYRKYFFRYLSEFGFQAFPSVKTIEQFTDNEEDMNPFSYIMEKHQRQYSANGKIMGYMQQTYKYPNSFPTFVYASQLLQADGIRYGVEHFRRNRGRCMGAVYWQLNDCWPVISWSSVDYCGRLKALHYYAKRFFAPLMISCEEQGMMSSEANMNREHFVFEKSIRLNVANETMQDQNVTVRWALRDP
;
A
#
# COMPACT_ATOMS: atom_id res chain seq x y z
N TRP A 1 29.86 10.97 -3.21
CA TRP A 1 28.54 10.37 -3.01
C TRP A 1 27.91 10.10 -4.37
N PRO A 2 27.66 8.85 -4.76
CA PRO A 2 27.01 8.58 -6.04
C PRO A 2 25.58 9.14 -6.04
N ALA A 3 25.06 9.47 -7.21
CA ALA A 3 23.65 9.69 -7.40
C ALA A 3 22.86 8.44 -6.94
N SER A 4 21.57 8.58 -6.64
CA SER A 4 20.76 7.47 -6.16
C SER A 4 20.91 6.22 -7.05
N PRO A 5 21.23 5.06 -6.48
CA PRO A 5 21.31 3.81 -7.24
C PRO A 5 20.01 3.44 -7.95
N SER A 6 18.87 3.84 -7.40
CA SER A 6 17.56 3.63 -8.03
C SER A 6 17.40 4.35 -9.36
N SER A 7 18.12 5.46 -9.57
CA SER A 7 18.17 6.20 -10.84
C SER A 7 19.29 5.74 -11.77
N GLY A 8 19.89 4.60 -11.51
CA GLY A 8 20.97 4.03 -12.32
C GLY A 8 22.36 4.46 -11.89
N GLY A 9 22.51 5.43 -11.01
CA GLY A 9 23.71 6.04 -10.38
C GLY A 9 25.01 5.42 -10.71
N CYS A 10 25.71 4.91 -11.26
CA CYS A 10 26.94 4.16 -11.48
C CYS A 10 26.73 2.64 -11.60
N LEU A 11 25.49 2.18 -11.67
CA LEU A 11 25.19 0.76 -11.78
C LEU A 11 24.63 0.44 -13.16
N ASP A 12 24.97 -0.73 -13.66
CA ASP A 12 24.50 -1.22 -14.96
C ASP A 12 22.98 -1.46 -14.99
N GLU A 13 22.41 -1.76 -13.83
CA GLU A 13 21.00 -2.09 -13.69
C GLU A 13 20.35 -1.24 -12.58
N PRO A 14 19.57 -0.22 -12.97
CA PRO A 14 18.78 0.56 -12.02
C PRO A 14 17.78 -0.33 -11.28
N ASN A 15 17.58 -0.05 -9.99
CA ASN A 15 16.66 -0.81 -9.17
C ASN A 15 17.00 -2.30 -9.01
N ASP A 16 18.28 -2.66 -9.09
CA ASP A 16 18.74 -4.01 -8.74
C ASP A 16 18.36 -4.32 -7.29
N PRO A 17 17.62 -5.40 -7.02
CA PRO A 17 17.15 -5.73 -5.67
C PRO A 17 18.27 -6.04 -4.69
N ASN A 18 19.50 -6.25 -5.16
CA ASN A 18 20.64 -6.66 -4.36
C ASN A 18 21.65 -5.52 -4.08
N ARG A 19 21.48 -4.36 -4.72
CA ARG A 19 22.44 -3.25 -4.62
C ARG A 19 21.73 -1.92 -4.34
N GLY A 20 22.26 -1.16 -3.39
CA GLY A 20 21.78 0.18 -3.07
C GLY A 20 20.31 0.23 -2.63
N ASP A 21 19.64 1.29 -3.04
CA ASP A 21 18.22 1.50 -2.84
C ASP A 21 17.41 1.19 -4.11
N VAL A 22 16.12 0.97 -3.93
CA VAL A 22 15.21 0.56 -5.02
C VAL A 22 13.95 1.43 -5.00
N HIS A 23 13.55 1.90 -6.16
CA HIS A 23 12.20 2.38 -6.44
C HIS A 23 11.37 1.25 -7.04
N TYR A 24 10.39 0.74 -6.32
CA TYR A 24 9.64 -0.44 -6.74
C TYR A 24 8.19 -0.11 -7.06
N TRP A 25 7.90 -0.01 -8.35
CA TRP A 25 6.60 0.40 -8.86
C TRP A 25 5.81 -0.69 -9.61
N LYS A 26 6.28 -1.94 -9.57
CA LYS A 26 5.60 -3.02 -10.31
C LYS A 26 4.19 -3.32 -9.79
N VAL A 27 3.91 -3.08 -8.50
CA VAL A 27 2.55 -3.19 -7.99
C VAL A 27 1.69 -2.10 -8.60
N TRP A 28 1.96 -0.82 -8.33
CA TRP A 28 1.12 0.26 -8.82
C TRP A 28 1.19 0.45 -10.34
N HIS A 29 2.36 0.66 -10.92
CA HIS A 29 2.48 0.89 -12.36
C HIS A 29 2.35 -0.39 -13.17
N GLY A 30 2.83 -1.52 -12.66
CA GLY A 30 2.81 -2.82 -13.33
C GLY A 30 1.56 -3.66 -13.11
N ASN A 31 0.57 -3.14 -12.37
CA ASN A 31 -0.69 -3.83 -12.04
C ASN A 31 -0.47 -5.23 -11.41
N ARG A 32 0.61 -5.39 -10.63
CA ARG A 32 0.87 -6.64 -9.93
C ARG A 32 0.10 -6.70 -8.62
N PRO A 33 -0.36 -7.88 -8.17
CA PRO A 33 -1.05 -8.00 -6.89
C PRO A 33 -0.15 -7.60 -5.72
N PHE A 34 -0.72 -7.24 -4.57
CA PHE A 34 0.07 -6.87 -3.39
C PHE A 34 1.01 -7.98 -2.92
N THR A 35 0.67 -9.24 -3.19
CA THR A 35 1.53 -10.40 -2.91
C THR A 35 2.88 -10.35 -3.64
N GLU A 36 2.99 -9.55 -4.69
CA GLU A 36 4.24 -9.34 -5.41
C GLU A 36 5.35 -8.77 -4.50
N TYR A 37 5.00 -7.96 -3.49
CA TYR A 37 5.98 -7.45 -2.54
C TYR A 37 6.73 -8.56 -1.80
N ARG A 38 6.11 -9.70 -1.54
CA ARG A 38 6.72 -10.84 -0.82
C ARG A 38 7.74 -11.61 -1.66
N LYS A 39 7.80 -11.37 -2.96
CA LYS A 39 8.79 -12.02 -3.86
C LYS A 39 10.17 -11.39 -3.78
N TYR A 40 10.29 -10.23 -3.14
CA TYR A 40 11.53 -9.46 -3.11
C TYR A 40 12.01 -9.19 -1.69
N PHE A 41 13.34 -9.12 -1.56
CA PHE A 41 14.04 -8.82 -0.32
C PHE A 41 15.03 -7.70 -0.58
N PHE A 42 14.53 -6.51 -0.87
CA PHE A 42 15.35 -5.32 -1.14
C PHE A 42 16.21 -4.98 0.06
N ARG A 43 17.43 -4.50 -0.18
CA ARG A 43 18.28 -4.00 0.92
C ARG A 43 17.68 -2.73 1.53
N TYR A 44 17.25 -1.83 0.68
CA TYR A 44 16.56 -0.60 1.05
C TYR A 44 15.51 -0.26 -0.03
N LEU A 45 14.26 -0.23 0.34
CA LEU A 45 13.18 0.20 -0.54
C LEU A 45 12.92 1.69 -0.28
N SER A 46 13.50 2.55 -1.10
CA SER A 46 13.45 4.01 -0.94
C SER A 46 12.17 4.62 -1.49
N GLU A 47 11.46 3.90 -2.38
CA GLU A 47 10.21 4.38 -2.93
C GLU A 47 9.31 3.23 -3.42
N PHE A 48 8.07 3.25 -2.99
CA PHE A 48 6.96 2.45 -3.50
C PHE A 48 5.65 3.09 -3.04
N GLY A 49 4.53 2.81 -3.69
CA GLY A 49 3.30 3.49 -3.31
C GLY A 49 2.05 2.90 -3.95
N PHE A 50 0.91 3.40 -3.48
CA PHE A 50 -0.42 3.09 -4.00
C PHE A 50 -1.32 4.31 -3.83
N GLN A 51 -2.24 4.58 -4.75
CA GLN A 51 -3.10 5.76 -4.66
C GLN A 51 -4.42 5.50 -3.92
N ALA A 52 -4.97 6.56 -3.34
CA ALA A 52 -6.32 6.62 -2.83
C ALA A 52 -6.93 8.00 -3.01
N PHE A 53 -8.25 8.06 -3.02
CA PHE A 53 -8.96 9.32 -2.97
C PHE A 53 -8.69 10.06 -1.66
N PRO A 54 -8.62 11.41 -1.66
CA PRO A 54 -8.63 12.20 -0.43
C PRO A 54 -9.99 12.08 0.25
N SER A 55 -10.13 12.63 1.45
CA SER A 55 -11.42 12.60 2.15
C SER A 55 -12.52 13.33 1.34
N VAL A 56 -13.76 12.93 1.52
CA VAL A 56 -14.91 13.63 0.88
C VAL A 56 -14.89 15.13 1.19
N LYS A 57 -14.56 15.52 2.44
CA LYS A 57 -14.38 16.93 2.82
C LYS A 57 -13.30 17.68 2.05
N THR A 58 -12.33 16.99 1.53
CA THR A 58 -11.31 17.58 0.65
C THR A 58 -11.80 17.65 -0.78
N ILE A 59 -12.57 16.66 -1.23
CA ILE A 59 -13.22 16.67 -2.54
C ILE A 59 -14.19 17.84 -2.65
N GLU A 60 -14.97 18.11 -1.61
CA GLU A 60 -15.89 19.26 -1.52
C GLU A 60 -15.19 20.62 -1.63
N GLN A 61 -13.85 20.69 -1.55
CA GLN A 61 -13.12 21.93 -1.79
C GLN A 61 -12.91 22.26 -3.28
N PHE A 62 -13.13 21.29 -4.16
CA PHE A 62 -12.94 21.50 -5.59
C PHE A 62 -14.19 21.16 -6.44
N THR A 63 -15.25 20.64 -5.85
CA THR A 63 -16.56 20.51 -6.46
C THR A 63 -17.65 20.40 -5.41
N ASP A 64 -18.80 21.03 -5.70
CA ASP A 64 -20.05 20.95 -4.93
C ASP A 64 -21.18 20.30 -5.74
N ASN A 65 -20.91 19.87 -6.96
CA ASN A 65 -21.87 19.24 -7.84
C ASN A 65 -22.01 17.74 -7.53
N GLU A 66 -23.23 17.28 -7.26
CA GLU A 66 -23.52 15.86 -7.00
C GLU A 66 -23.14 14.95 -8.19
N GLU A 67 -23.24 15.43 -9.42
CA GLU A 67 -22.85 14.65 -10.61
C GLU A 67 -21.38 14.34 -10.65
N ASP A 68 -20.55 15.18 -10.01
CA ASP A 68 -19.12 14.98 -9.89
C ASP A 68 -18.74 13.94 -8.83
N MET A 69 -19.65 13.58 -7.92
CA MET A 69 -19.42 12.56 -6.88
C MET A 69 -19.38 11.14 -7.47
N ASN A 70 -18.52 10.99 -8.45
CA ASN A 70 -18.30 9.76 -9.23
C ASN A 70 -16.80 9.62 -9.50
N PRO A 71 -16.18 8.44 -9.24
CA PRO A 71 -14.74 8.24 -9.45
C PRO A 71 -14.25 8.56 -10.87
N PHE A 72 -15.13 8.53 -11.85
CA PHE A 72 -14.84 8.74 -13.28
C PHE A 72 -15.40 10.04 -13.84
N SER A 73 -15.88 10.95 -12.98
CA SER A 73 -16.31 12.27 -13.42
C SER A 73 -15.13 13.08 -13.98
N TYR A 74 -15.44 14.05 -14.83
CA TYR A 74 -14.43 14.93 -15.41
C TYR A 74 -13.57 15.61 -14.33
N ILE A 75 -14.20 16.08 -13.25
CA ILE A 75 -13.49 16.74 -12.14
C ILE A 75 -12.56 15.76 -11.42
N MET A 76 -13.00 14.55 -11.13
CA MET A 76 -12.14 13.54 -10.49
C MET A 76 -10.95 13.17 -11.38
N GLU A 77 -11.14 13.04 -12.69
CA GLU A 77 -10.05 12.80 -13.63
C GLU A 77 -9.11 14.03 -13.75
N LYS A 78 -9.61 15.26 -13.61
CA LYS A 78 -8.79 16.47 -13.57
C LYS A 78 -7.94 16.58 -12.30
N HIS A 79 -8.47 16.09 -11.18
CA HIS A 79 -7.74 16.01 -9.92
C HIS A 79 -6.95 14.69 -9.78
N GLN A 80 -6.69 14.02 -10.89
CA GLN A 80 -5.83 12.85 -11.03
C GLN A 80 -4.73 13.17 -12.03
N ARG A 81 -3.46 12.92 -11.68
CA ARG A 81 -2.31 13.23 -12.55
C ARG A 81 -1.65 12.00 -13.15
N GLN A 82 -2.11 10.83 -12.77
CA GLN A 82 -1.62 9.62 -13.39
C GLN A 82 -2.68 9.02 -14.31
N TYR A 83 -2.28 8.75 -15.53
CA TYR A 83 -3.13 8.14 -16.55
C TYR A 83 -3.78 6.83 -16.06
N SER A 84 -5.08 6.70 -16.25
CA SER A 84 -5.92 5.54 -15.88
C SER A 84 -5.90 5.13 -14.40
N ALA A 85 -5.45 5.98 -13.49
CA ALA A 85 -5.28 5.62 -12.09
C ALA A 85 -6.59 5.37 -11.35
N ASN A 86 -7.65 6.13 -11.63
CA ASN A 86 -8.95 5.89 -11.02
C ASN A 86 -9.50 4.50 -11.40
N GLY A 87 -9.31 4.09 -12.64
CA GLY A 87 -9.60 2.73 -13.10
C GLY A 87 -8.76 1.66 -12.41
N LYS A 88 -7.48 1.93 -12.14
CA LYS A 88 -6.62 1.01 -11.37
C LYS A 88 -7.12 0.80 -9.95
N ILE A 89 -7.46 1.87 -9.25
CA ILE A 89 -8.03 1.77 -7.89
C ILE A 89 -9.25 0.85 -7.91
N MET A 90 -10.16 1.05 -8.87
CA MET A 90 -11.33 0.20 -9.03
C MET A 90 -10.95 -1.26 -9.34
N GLY A 91 -9.97 -1.48 -10.21
CA GLY A 91 -9.49 -2.82 -10.58
C GLY A 91 -8.92 -3.60 -9.39
N TYR A 92 -8.16 -2.95 -8.52
CA TYR A 92 -7.67 -3.57 -7.28
C TYR A 92 -8.79 -3.75 -6.25
N MET A 93 -9.71 -2.79 -6.18
CA MET A 93 -10.83 -2.85 -5.23
C MET A 93 -11.71 -4.07 -5.48
N GLN A 94 -12.04 -4.39 -6.73
CA GLN A 94 -12.85 -5.56 -7.08
C GLN A 94 -12.21 -6.90 -6.69
N GLN A 95 -10.88 -6.95 -6.55
CA GLN A 95 -10.16 -8.15 -6.15
C GLN A 95 -10.14 -8.34 -4.62
N THR A 96 -10.45 -7.30 -3.86
CA THR A 96 -10.23 -7.26 -2.41
C THR A 96 -11.53 -7.06 -1.63
N TYR A 97 -12.42 -6.22 -2.14
CA TYR A 97 -13.64 -5.79 -1.44
C TYR A 97 -14.90 -6.02 -2.29
N LYS A 98 -16.04 -6.02 -1.63
CA LYS A 98 -17.33 -5.85 -2.31
C LYS A 98 -17.40 -4.45 -2.91
N TYR A 99 -18.11 -4.31 -4.02
CA TYR A 99 -18.30 -2.99 -4.64
C TYR A 99 -19.00 -2.03 -3.68
N PRO A 100 -18.44 -0.83 -3.49
CA PRO A 100 -19.08 0.22 -2.72
C PRO A 100 -20.40 0.65 -3.39
N ASN A 101 -21.42 0.93 -2.59
CA ASN A 101 -22.74 1.33 -3.03
C ASN A 101 -22.95 2.86 -3.08
N SER A 102 -21.95 3.63 -2.72
CA SER A 102 -21.96 5.09 -2.73
C SER A 102 -20.56 5.66 -2.91
N PHE A 103 -20.48 6.91 -3.36
CA PHE A 103 -19.20 7.57 -3.53
C PHE A 103 -18.42 7.74 -2.21
N PRO A 104 -19.03 8.16 -1.09
CA PRO A 104 -18.31 8.21 0.19
C PRO A 104 -17.74 6.84 0.62
N THR A 105 -18.51 5.77 0.42
CA THR A 105 -18.05 4.40 0.70
C THR A 105 -16.90 4.00 -0.22
N PHE A 106 -16.95 4.40 -1.49
CA PHE A 106 -15.87 4.18 -2.44
C PHE A 106 -14.58 4.91 -2.00
N VAL A 107 -14.69 6.19 -1.62
CA VAL A 107 -13.56 6.97 -1.11
C VAL A 107 -12.93 6.28 0.10
N TYR A 108 -13.75 5.87 1.06
CA TYR A 108 -13.28 5.16 2.24
C TYR A 108 -12.60 3.82 1.89
N ALA A 109 -13.23 3.01 1.05
CA ALA A 109 -12.68 1.73 0.61
C ALA A 109 -11.35 1.92 -0.15
N SER A 110 -11.21 2.97 -0.97
CA SER A 110 -9.97 3.29 -1.66
C SER A 110 -8.82 3.58 -0.68
N GLN A 111 -9.11 4.26 0.42
CA GLN A 111 -8.13 4.55 1.46
C GLN A 111 -7.73 3.30 2.25
N LEU A 112 -8.68 2.40 2.53
CA LEU A 112 -8.36 1.11 3.15
C LEU A 112 -7.51 0.24 2.23
N LEU A 113 -7.83 0.21 0.94
CA LEU A 113 -7.07 -0.54 -0.07
C LEU A 113 -5.62 -0.04 -0.15
N GLN A 114 -5.41 1.28 -0.20
CA GLN A 114 -4.08 1.89 -0.13
C GLN A 114 -3.35 1.45 1.13
N ALA A 115 -4.01 1.58 2.28
CA ALA A 115 -3.42 1.28 3.58
C ALA A 115 -3.03 -0.19 3.71
N ASP A 116 -3.90 -1.11 3.29
CA ASP A 116 -3.63 -2.55 3.31
C ASP A 116 -2.49 -2.93 2.36
N GLY A 117 -2.47 -2.39 1.15
CA GLY A 117 -1.41 -2.66 0.19
C GLY A 117 -0.03 -2.21 0.67
N ILE A 118 0.07 -1.00 1.22
CA ILE A 118 1.34 -0.48 1.76
C ILE A 118 1.74 -1.23 3.03
N ARG A 119 0.80 -1.51 3.94
CA ARG A 119 1.05 -2.34 5.12
C ARG A 119 1.62 -3.70 4.75
N TYR A 120 1.04 -4.35 3.76
CA TYR A 120 1.48 -5.66 3.29
C TYR A 120 2.97 -5.66 2.90
N GLY A 121 3.40 -4.63 2.17
CA GLY A 121 4.81 -4.45 1.80
C GLY A 121 5.69 -4.15 3.02
N VAL A 122 5.36 -3.11 3.80
CA VAL A 122 6.19 -2.69 4.95
C VAL A 122 6.36 -3.82 5.96
N GLU A 123 5.28 -4.51 6.32
CA GLU A 123 5.36 -5.62 7.27
C GLU A 123 6.24 -6.76 6.76
N HIS A 124 6.19 -7.07 5.46
CA HIS A 124 7.08 -8.05 4.85
C HIS A 124 8.55 -7.64 4.98
N PHE A 125 8.89 -6.41 4.62
CA PHE A 125 10.28 -5.92 4.70
C PHE A 125 10.77 -5.86 6.14
N ARG A 126 9.94 -5.45 7.08
CA ARG A 126 10.30 -5.41 8.50
C ARG A 126 10.45 -6.80 9.13
N ARG A 127 9.66 -7.79 8.70
CA ARG A 127 9.87 -9.20 9.12
C ARG A 127 11.23 -9.74 8.67
N ASN A 128 11.76 -9.20 7.59
CA ASN A 128 13.03 -9.62 7.00
C ASN A 128 14.19 -8.64 7.31
N ARG A 129 14.09 -7.96 8.45
CA ARG A 129 15.18 -7.10 8.95
C ARG A 129 16.49 -7.88 9.06
N GLY A 130 17.60 -7.21 8.73
CA GLY A 130 18.91 -7.82 8.54
C GLY A 130 19.27 -7.92 7.06
N ARG A 131 18.34 -8.32 6.22
CA ARG A 131 18.44 -8.16 4.77
C ARG A 131 17.75 -6.87 4.31
N CYS A 132 16.52 -6.64 4.74
CA CYS A 132 15.75 -5.45 4.42
C CYS A 132 15.93 -4.41 5.53
N MET A 133 16.62 -3.31 5.25
CA MET A 133 17.03 -2.34 6.25
C MET A 133 16.26 -1.01 6.20
N GLY A 134 15.29 -0.90 5.28
CA GLY A 134 14.41 0.26 5.22
C GLY A 134 13.34 0.12 4.16
N ALA A 135 12.19 0.74 4.43
CA ALA A 135 11.09 0.88 3.49
C ALA A 135 10.45 2.26 3.66
N VAL A 136 10.42 3.03 2.59
CA VAL A 136 9.84 4.38 2.54
C VAL A 136 8.74 4.39 1.49
N TYR A 137 7.53 4.76 1.88
CA TYR A 137 6.44 4.86 0.92
C TYR A 137 6.35 6.25 0.29
N TRP A 138 6.03 6.31 -0.96
CA TRP A 138 5.61 7.47 -1.71
C TRP A 138 4.09 7.58 -1.61
N GLN A 139 3.51 8.63 -0.99
CA GLN A 139 4.20 9.78 -0.43
C GLN A 139 3.53 10.28 0.86
N LEU A 140 4.16 11.19 1.58
CA LEU A 140 3.61 11.70 2.84
C LEU A 140 2.39 12.59 2.60
N ASN A 141 2.51 13.64 1.77
CA ASN A 141 1.50 14.69 1.61
C ASN A 141 1.42 15.20 0.17
N ASP A 142 0.42 16.04 -0.08
CA ASP A 142 0.14 16.65 -1.38
C ASP A 142 0.45 18.14 -1.40
N CYS A 143 0.74 18.68 -2.60
CA CYS A 143 0.95 20.11 -2.84
C CYS A 143 -0.28 20.83 -3.43
N TRP A 144 -1.35 20.10 -3.73
CA TRP A 144 -2.64 20.61 -4.22
C TRP A 144 -3.74 19.55 -3.98
N PRO A 145 -5.05 19.90 -4.03
CA PRO A 145 -6.11 18.92 -3.79
C PRO A 145 -6.16 17.90 -4.95
N VAL A 146 -5.77 16.68 -4.68
CA VAL A 146 -5.53 15.66 -5.70
C VAL A 146 -5.82 14.25 -5.19
N ILE A 147 -6.16 13.35 -6.11
CA ILE A 147 -6.18 11.90 -5.88
C ILE A 147 -4.76 11.40 -6.08
N SER A 148 -4.16 10.84 -5.02
CA SER A 148 -2.71 10.60 -5.01
C SER A 148 -2.27 9.46 -4.09
N TRP A 149 -0.97 9.25 -4.03
CA TRP A 149 -0.29 8.30 -3.14
C TRP A 149 -0.14 8.80 -1.69
N SER A 150 -0.54 10.04 -1.40
CA SER A 150 -0.31 10.65 -0.09
C SER A 150 -1.01 9.92 1.05
N SER A 151 -0.44 9.97 2.25
CA SER A 151 -1.08 9.56 3.50
C SER A 151 -1.77 10.72 4.22
N VAL A 152 -1.38 11.96 3.91
CA VAL A 152 -2.00 13.19 4.37
C VAL A 152 -2.43 13.98 3.14
N ASP A 153 -3.70 14.30 3.02
CA ASP A 153 -4.20 15.06 1.87
C ASP A 153 -3.80 16.54 1.91
N TYR A 154 -4.02 17.26 0.82
CA TYR A 154 -3.66 18.68 0.71
C TYR A 154 -4.22 19.56 1.85
N CYS A 155 -5.39 19.24 2.36
CA CYS A 155 -6.02 19.98 3.46
C CYS A 155 -5.53 19.55 4.85
N GLY A 156 -4.50 18.72 4.93
CA GLY A 156 -3.94 18.21 6.19
C GLY A 156 -4.76 17.11 6.83
N ARG A 157 -5.75 16.53 6.12
CA ARG A 157 -6.55 15.43 6.63
C ARG A 157 -5.85 14.10 6.44
N LEU A 158 -5.85 13.28 7.48
CA LEU A 158 -5.18 11.99 7.48
C LEU A 158 -6.04 10.96 6.72
N LYS A 159 -5.45 10.30 5.72
CA LYS A 159 -6.04 9.12 5.09
C LYS A 159 -5.82 7.88 5.96
N ALA A 160 -6.52 6.78 5.67
CA ALA A 160 -6.36 5.52 6.40
C ALA A 160 -4.89 5.07 6.47
N LEU A 161 -4.12 5.25 5.40
CA LEU A 161 -2.70 4.92 5.35
C LEU A 161 -1.90 5.56 6.50
N HIS A 162 -2.19 6.80 6.89
CA HIS A 162 -1.45 7.49 7.95
C HIS A 162 -1.65 6.81 9.32
N TYR A 163 -2.85 6.34 9.61
CA TYR A 163 -3.14 5.58 10.83
C TYR A 163 -2.49 4.18 10.81
N TYR A 164 -2.41 3.56 9.64
CA TYR A 164 -1.70 2.30 9.46
C TYR A 164 -0.19 2.50 9.61
N ALA A 165 0.35 3.59 9.07
CA ALA A 165 1.76 3.94 9.19
C ALA A 165 2.21 4.08 10.64
N LYS A 166 1.40 4.68 11.51
CA LYS A 166 1.66 4.73 12.94
C LYS A 166 1.89 3.33 13.55
N ARG A 167 1.21 2.31 13.03
CA ARG A 167 1.30 0.93 13.52
C ARG A 167 2.46 0.17 12.89
N PHE A 168 2.54 0.18 11.56
CA PHE A 168 3.56 -0.59 10.88
C PHE A 168 4.97 0.03 10.95
N PHE A 169 5.09 1.28 11.41
CA PHE A 169 6.37 1.92 11.75
C PHE A 169 6.62 2.04 13.26
N ALA A 170 5.76 1.47 14.10
CA ALA A 170 6.01 1.44 15.54
C ALA A 170 7.30 0.65 15.83
N PRO A 171 8.15 1.12 16.78
CA PRO A 171 9.37 0.41 17.15
C PRO A 171 9.12 -1.02 17.65
N LEU A 172 8.02 -1.23 18.35
CA LEU A 172 7.52 -2.55 18.70
C LEU A 172 6.29 -2.84 17.84
N MET A 173 6.41 -3.80 16.92
CA MET A 173 5.38 -4.10 15.94
C MET A 173 5.05 -5.58 15.94
N ILE A 174 3.75 -5.90 15.90
CA ILE A 174 3.27 -7.23 15.54
C ILE A 174 2.81 -7.23 14.09
N SER A 175 3.15 -8.27 13.35
CA SER A 175 2.66 -8.50 11.99
C SER A 175 2.18 -9.92 11.79
N CYS A 176 1.27 -10.10 10.84
CA CYS A 176 0.73 -11.38 10.46
C CYS A 176 1.12 -11.69 9.02
N GLU A 177 1.82 -12.79 8.83
CA GLU A 177 2.08 -13.35 7.50
C GLU A 177 1.06 -14.46 7.25
N GLU A 178 0.00 -14.11 6.55
CA GLU A 178 -1.02 -15.08 6.15
C GLU A 178 -0.58 -15.82 4.89
N GLN A 179 -1.01 -17.07 4.79
CA GLN A 179 -0.97 -17.88 3.57
C GLN A 179 -2.38 -18.37 3.28
N GLY A 180 -2.80 -18.28 2.04
CA GLY A 180 -4.14 -18.64 1.65
C GLY A 180 -4.58 -17.95 0.37
N MET A 181 -5.87 -17.64 0.27
CA MET A 181 -6.47 -17.07 -0.94
C MET A 181 -5.81 -15.75 -1.38
N MET A 182 -5.49 -14.88 -0.43
CA MET A 182 -4.85 -13.58 -0.70
C MET A 182 -3.41 -13.71 -1.22
N SER A 183 -2.69 -14.73 -0.78
CA SER A 183 -1.29 -14.96 -1.15
C SER A 183 -1.13 -15.96 -2.30
N SER A 184 -2.21 -16.61 -2.73
CA SER A 184 -2.20 -17.55 -3.86
C SER A 184 -2.30 -16.80 -5.18
N GLU A 185 -1.58 -17.28 -6.18
CA GLU A 185 -1.75 -16.76 -7.54
C GLU A 185 -3.13 -17.16 -8.07
N ALA A 186 -3.89 -16.18 -8.56
CA ALA A 186 -5.14 -16.42 -9.21
C ALA A 186 -4.89 -17.26 -10.49
N ASN A 187 -5.50 -18.42 -10.56
CA ASN A 187 -5.45 -19.24 -11.77
C ASN A 187 -6.87 -19.43 -12.31
N MET A 188 -7.20 -18.63 -13.30
CA MET A 188 -8.52 -18.59 -13.95
C MET A 188 -8.90 -19.91 -14.65
N ASN A 189 -7.94 -20.80 -14.86
CA ASN A 189 -8.13 -22.07 -15.57
C ASN A 189 -8.33 -23.28 -14.64
N ARG A 190 -8.40 -23.05 -13.33
CA ARG A 190 -8.63 -24.11 -12.35
C ARG A 190 -10.00 -23.94 -11.70
N GLU A 191 -10.86 -24.94 -11.86
CA GLU A 191 -12.14 -25.02 -11.14
C GLU A 191 -11.95 -25.21 -9.63
N HIS A 192 -10.93 -25.98 -9.25
CA HIS A 192 -10.59 -26.27 -7.87
C HIS A 192 -9.10 -26.11 -7.65
N PHE A 193 -8.74 -25.44 -6.57
CA PHE A 193 -7.36 -25.41 -6.09
C PHE A 193 -7.35 -25.58 -4.57
N VAL A 194 -6.38 -26.34 -4.11
CA VAL A 194 -6.13 -26.56 -2.69
C VAL A 194 -4.96 -25.65 -2.30
N PHE A 195 -5.15 -24.88 -1.23
CA PHE A 195 -4.09 -24.08 -0.64
C PHE A 195 -4.10 -24.22 0.87
N GLU A 196 -2.92 -24.19 1.46
CA GLU A 196 -2.78 -24.18 2.90
C GLU A 196 -3.23 -22.82 3.44
N LYS A 197 -4.10 -22.84 4.45
CA LYS A 197 -4.47 -21.65 5.22
C LYS A 197 -3.66 -21.64 6.50
N SER A 198 -2.71 -20.76 6.57
CA SER A 198 -1.89 -20.61 7.78
C SER A 198 -1.59 -19.14 8.06
N ILE A 199 -1.26 -18.86 9.30
CA ILE A 199 -0.76 -17.56 9.71
C ILE A 199 0.51 -17.74 10.55
N ARG A 200 1.47 -16.85 10.30
CA ARG A 200 2.66 -16.70 11.12
C ARG A 200 2.63 -15.33 11.79
N LEU A 201 2.60 -15.32 13.11
CA LEU A 201 2.72 -14.07 13.87
C LEU A 201 4.20 -13.77 14.10
N ASN A 202 4.58 -12.54 13.85
CA ASN A 202 5.94 -12.04 14.05
C ASN A 202 5.90 -10.78 14.90
N VAL A 203 6.76 -10.71 15.91
CA VAL A 203 6.98 -9.50 16.71
C VAL A 203 8.36 -8.95 16.36
N ALA A 204 8.40 -7.72 15.86
CA ALA A 204 9.63 -6.98 15.62
C ALA A 204 9.86 -6.00 16.76
N ASN A 205 11.02 -6.08 17.39
CA ASN A 205 11.49 -5.11 18.38
C ASN A 205 12.66 -4.32 17.79
N GLU A 206 12.45 -3.04 17.55
CA GLU A 206 13.49 -2.12 17.09
C GLU A 206 13.88 -1.11 18.18
N THR A 207 13.44 -1.36 19.43
CA THR A 207 13.95 -0.60 20.57
C THR A 207 15.34 -1.09 20.93
N MET A 208 16.07 -0.28 21.71
CA MET A 208 17.43 -0.65 22.20
C MET A 208 17.37 -1.51 23.48
N GLN A 209 16.19 -2.00 23.86
CA GLN A 209 15.96 -2.73 25.11
C GLN A 209 15.15 -3.99 24.84
N ASP A 210 15.41 -5.01 25.63
CA ASP A 210 14.58 -6.22 25.65
C ASP A 210 13.16 -5.88 26.11
N GLN A 211 12.17 -6.44 25.42
CA GLN A 211 10.76 -6.20 25.68
C GLN A 211 10.05 -7.51 25.98
N ASN A 212 9.34 -7.57 27.12
CA ASN A 212 8.43 -8.65 27.43
C ASN A 212 7.07 -8.36 26.80
N VAL A 213 6.62 -9.23 25.91
CA VAL A 213 5.36 -9.04 25.18
C VAL A 213 4.45 -10.25 25.34
N THR A 214 3.16 -10.01 25.39
CA THR A 214 2.14 -11.06 25.32
C THR A 214 1.38 -10.90 24.03
N VAL A 215 1.44 -11.91 23.16
CA VAL A 215 0.66 -11.95 21.91
C VAL A 215 -0.62 -12.72 22.17
N ARG A 216 -1.76 -12.08 21.88
CA ARG A 216 -3.08 -12.71 21.91
C ARG A 216 -3.65 -12.74 20.50
N TRP A 217 -4.18 -13.87 20.12
CA TRP A 217 -4.83 -14.05 18.82
C TRP A 217 -6.16 -14.78 19.00
N ALA A 218 -7.08 -14.53 18.09
CA ALA A 218 -8.35 -15.25 18.02
C ALA A 218 -8.83 -15.30 16.58
N LEU A 219 -9.41 -16.42 16.20
CA LEU A 219 -10.21 -16.52 14.98
C LEU A 219 -11.62 -16.08 15.33
N ARG A 220 -12.21 -15.22 14.53
CA ARG A 220 -13.58 -14.72 14.68
C ARG A 220 -14.32 -14.91 13.39
N ASP A 221 -15.60 -15.21 13.47
CA ASP A 221 -16.50 -15.11 12.32
C ASP A 221 -16.66 -13.64 11.92
N PRO A 222 -16.89 -13.36 10.62
CA PRO A 222 -17.02 -12.00 10.08
C PRO A 222 -18.22 -11.25 10.66
#